data_84c7b7a9a5f3a38227083ea21597a80f
#
_entry.id   84c7b7a9a5f3a38227083ea21597a80f
#
_cell.length_a   1.000
_cell.length_b   1.000
_cell.length_c   1.000
_cell.angle_alpha   90.00
_cell.angle_beta   90.00
_cell.angle_gamma   90.00
#
_symmetry.space_group_name_H-M   'P 1'
#
loop_
_entity.id
_entity.type
_entity.pdbx_description
1 polymer ?
#
loop_
_entity_poly.entity_id
_entity_poly.type
_entity_poly.pdbx_seq_one_letter_code
_entity_poly.pdbx_strand_id
1 'polypeptide(L)'
;MDHAIYTAMGAASQTLNQQAVTASNLANASTPGFRAQLNALRAVPVEGLSLPTRTLVTASTPGADMTPGQMDYTARPLDVALQQDGWLAVQTADGGEGYTRNGNIQVSATGQLTIQGHPVMGEAGPLTVPEGSELTIAADGTISALNPGDPANTVAPVGRLKLVKAEGNEVQRGDDGMFRLTQAAQAMRGATLQADPTIRVMSGVLR
;
A
#
# COMPACT_ATOMS: atom_id res chain seq x y z
N MET A 1 -41.72 -20.95 -0.25
CA MET A 1 -41.11 -20.15 -1.36
C MET A 1 -40.23 -18.99 -0.85
N ASP A 2 -40.52 -18.42 0.29
CA ASP A 2 -39.80 -17.23 0.82
C ASP A 2 -38.29 -17.42 1.05
N HIS A 3 -37.89 -18.61 1.49
CA HIS A 3 -36.46 -18.86 1.78
C HIS A 3 -35.55 -18.95 0.54
N ALA A 4 -36.11 -19.29 -0.63
CA ALA A 4 -35.33 -19.30 -1.88
C ALA A 4 -35.00 -17.87 -2.35
N ILE A 5 -35.94 -16.93 -2.10
CA ILE A 5 -35.75 -15.51 -2.39
C ILE A 5 -34.58 -14.94 -1.60
N TYR A 6 -34.48 -15.24 -0.31
CA TYR A 6 -33.39 -14.77 0.55
C TYR A 6 -32.02 -15.34 0.11
N THR A 7 -32.00 -16.61 -0.29
CA THR A 7 -30.76 -17.21 -0.84
C THR A 7 -30.36 -16.55 -2.16
N ALA A 8 -31.32 -16.28 -3.04
CA ALA A 8 -31.08 -15.59 -4.31
C ALA A 8 -30.64 -14.13 -4.08
N MET A 9 -31.27 -13.41 -3.15
CA MET A 9 -30.85 -12.05 -2.77
C MET A 9 -29.42 -12.03 -2.22
N GLY A 10 -29.08 -12.98 -1.34
CA GLY A 10 -27.72 -13.13 -0.83
C GLY A 10 -26.70 -13.34 -1.95
N ALA A 11 -26.98 -14.26 -2.88
CA ALA A 11 -26.10 -14.50 -4.02
C ALA A 11 -25.99 -13.27 -4.94
N ALA A 12 -27.09 -12.58 -5.22
CA ALA A 12 -27.07 -11.35 -6.02
C ALA A 12 -26.23 -10.24 -5.35
N SER A 13 -26.38 -10.05 -4.04
CA SER A 13 -25.59 -9.09 -3.27
C SER A 13 -24.09 -9.42 -3.34
N GLN A 14 -23.71 -10.69 -3.22
CA GLN A 14 -22.31 -11.10 -3.35
C GLN A 14 -21.74 -10.88 -4.77
N THR A 15 -22.57 -11.09 -5.79
CA THR A 15 -22.18 -10.81 -7.19
C THR A 15 -21.95 -9.31 -7.41
N LEU A 16 -22.81 -8.44 -6.84
CA LEU A 16 -22.61 -6.98 -6.90
C LEU A 16 -21.31 -6.55 -6.17
N ASN A 17 -21.03 -7.14 -5.00
CA ASN A 17 -19.78 -6.89 -4.29
C ASN A 17 -18.55 -7.31 -5.10
N GLN A 18 -18.60 -8.48 -5.74
CA GLN A 18 -17.53 -8.94 -6.62
C GLN A 18 -17.34 -7.99 -7.82
N GLN A 19 -18.43 -7.53 -8.41
CA GLN A 19 -18.38 -6.56 -9.50
C GLN A 19 -17.77 -5.23 -9.04
N ALA A 20 -18.10 -4.74 -7.84
CA ALA A 20 -17.51 -3.54 -7.27
C ALA A 20 -15.99 -3.68 -7.05
N VAL A 21 -15.54 -4.82 -6.51
CA VAL A 21 -14.10 -5.12 -6.37
C VAL A 21 -13.39 -5.16 -7.74
N THR A 22 -13.99 -5.81 -8.72
CA THR A 22 -13.43 -5.88 -10.08
C THR A 22 -13.35 -4.50 -10.73
N ALA A 23 -14.39 -3.68 -10.59
CA ALA A 23 -14.39 -2.29 -11.08
C ALA A 23 -13.31 -1.44 -10.40
N SER A 24 -13.16 -1.59 -9.09
CA SER A 24 -12.10 -0.90 -8.31
C SER A 24 -10.71 -1.35 -8.76
N ASN A 25 -10.48 -2.65 -8.97
CA ASN A 25 -9.22 -3.16 -9.47
C ASN A 25 -8.90 -2.61 -10.86
N LEU A 26 -9.89 -2.57 -11.75
CA LEU A 26 -9.73 -2.05 -13.10
C LEU A 26 -9.43 -0.54 -13.10
N ALA A 27 -10.15 0.24 -12.29
CA ALA A 27 -9.93 1.67 -12.16
C ALA A 27 -8.52 2.03 -11.68
N ASN A 28 -7.91 1.16 -10.89
CA ASN A 28 -6.57 1.35 -10.34
C ASN A 28 -5.47 0.54 -11.05
N ALA A 29 -5.78 -0.14 -12.14
CA ALA A 29 -4.82 -1.01 -12.83
C ALA A 29 -3.55 -0.28 -13.32
N SER A 30 -3.65 1.04 -13.59
CA SER A 30 -2.53 1.88 -13.99
C SER A 30 -1.90 2.67 -12.83
N THR A 31 -2.38 2.48 -11.60
CA THR A 31 -1.82 3.17 -10.42
C THR A 31 -0.52 2.48 -9.99
N PRO A 32 0.63 3.19 -9.92
CA PRO A 32 1.87 2.59 -9.46
C PRO A 32 1.72 2.01 -8.05
N GLY A 33 2.30 0.85 -7.81
CA GLY A 33 2.24 0.18 -6.52
C GLY A 33 0.87 -0.42 -6.15
N PHE A 34 -0.11 -0.36 -7.06
CA PHE A 34 -1.43 -0.92 -6.81
C PHE A 34 -1.35 -2.45 -6.64
N ARG A 35 -2.09 -2.96 -5.68
CA ARG A 35 -2.25 -4.39 -5.43
C ARG A 35 -3.73 -4.75 -5.56
N ALA A 36 -4.05 -5.62 -6.51
CA ALA A 36 -5.42 -6.03 -6.76
C ALA A 36 -6.01 -6.74 -5.53
N GLN A 37 -7.21 -6.34 -5.14
CA GLN A 37 -7.94 -7.02 -4.08
C GLN A 37 -8.48 -8.34 -4.61
N LEU A 38 -8.15 -9.43 -3.91
CA LEU A 38 -8.68 -10.75 -4.20
C LEU A 38 -10.05 -10.91 -3.56
N ASN A 39 -10.97 -11.50 -4.29
CA ASN A 39 -12.30 -11.83 -3.80
C ASN A 39 -12.57 -13.32 -4.06
N ALA A 40 -12.84 -14.07 -3.00
CA ALA A 40 -13.19 -15.47 -3.07
C ALA A 40 -14.64 -15.67 -2.60
N LEU A 41 -15.43 -16.37 -3.39
CA LEU A 41 -16.76 -16.80 -3.01
C LEU A 41 -16.68 -18.19 -2.39
N ARG A 42 -17.27 -18.36 -1.22
CA ARG A 42 -17.36 -19.64 -0.54
C ARG A 42 -18.81 -20.04 -0.37
N ALA A 43 -19.14 -21.26 -0.73
CA ALA A 43 -20.43 -21.85 -0.44
C ALA A 43 -20.43 -22.36 1.02
N VAL A 44 -21.35 -21.86 1.83
CA VAL A 44 -21.54 -22.28 3.22
C VAL A 44 -22.88 -23.00 3.34
N PRO A 45 -22.89 -24.30 3.66
CA PRO A 45 -24.14 -25.03 3.91
C PRO A 45 -24.92 -24.38 5.05
N VAL A 46 -26.22 -24.27 4.89
CA VAL A 46 -27.11 -23.84 5.99
C VAL A 46 -27.42 -25.08 6.84
N GLU A 47 -26.90 -25.10 8.05
CA GLU A 47 -27.20 -26.14 9.03
C GLU A 47 -28.54 -25.85 9.72
N GLY A 48 -29.35 -26.88 9.96
CA GLY A 48 -30.63 -26.79 10.63
C GLY A 48 -31.30 -28.16 10.81
N LEU A 49 -32.49 -28.18 11.43
CA LEU A 49 -33.25 -29.42 11.73
C LEU A 49 -33.83 -30.12 10.47
N SER A 50 -33.65 -29.57 9.27
CA SER A 50 -34.11 -30.12 8.00
C SER A 50 -32.95 -30.56 7.14
N LEU A 51 -33.26 -31.31 6.05
CA LEU A 51 -32.25 -31.74 5.08
C LEU A 51 -31.37 -30.55 4.58
N PRO A 52 -30.05 -30.72 4.47
CA PRO A 52 -29.12 -29.65 4.05
C PRO A 52 -29.20 -29.41 2.55
N THR A 53 -30.31 -28.82 2.10
CA THR A 53 -30.59 -28.54 0.67
C THR A 53 -30.23 -27.11 0.25
N ARG A 54 -29.68 -26.30 1.17
CA ARG A 54 -29.38 -24.89 0.91
C ARG A 54 -27.93 -24.56 1.23
N THR A 55 -27.34 -23.74 0.37
CA THR A 55 -26.03 -23.16 0.57
C THR A 55 -26.15 -21.64 0.45
N LEU A 56 -25.53 -20.92 1.36
CA LEU A 56 -25.33 -19.47 1.26
C LEU A 56 -23.97 -19.22 0.57
N VAL A 57 -23.94 -18.21 -0.26
CA VAL A 57 -22.70 -17.72 -0.84
C VAL A 57 -22.18 -16.60 0.06
N THR A 58 -20.97 -16.76 0.59
CA THR A 58 -20.31 -15.75 1.40
C THR A 58 -19.06 -15.30 0.65
N ALA A 59 -18.90 -13.98 0.47
CA ALA A 59 -17.65 -13.44 -0.01
C ALA A 59 -16.65 -13.37 1.13
N SER A 60 -15.42 -13.71 0.85
CA SER A 60 -14.26 -13.44 1.70
C SER A 60 -13.22 -12.70 0.87
N THR A 61 -12.55 -11.75 1.49
CA THR A 61 -11.40 -11.08 0.87
C THR A 61 -10.14 -11.70 1.48
N PRO A 62 -9.53 -12.69 0.81
CA PRO A 62 -8.37 -13.40 1.34
C PRO A 62 -7.12 -12.52 1.41
N GLY A 63 -7.15 -11.31 0.85
CA GLY A 63 -6.05 -10.37 0.84
C GLY A 63 -5.90 -9.65 -0.49
N ALA A 64 -4.73 -9.09 -0.71
CA ALA A 64 -4.33 -8.46 -1.97
C ALA A 64 -3.36 -9.38 -2.72
N ASP A 65 -3.37 -9.29 -4.05
CA ASP A 65 -2.39 -9.97 -4.90
C ASP A 65 -1.02 -9.31 -4.70
N MET A 66 -0.07 -10.05 -4.14
CA MET A 66 1.29 -9.58 -3.86
C MET A 66 2.26 -9.85 -5.02
N THR A 67 1.78 -10.40 -6.13
CA THR A 67 2.62 -10.65 -7.31
C THR A 67 3.25 -9.34 -7.80
N PRO A 68 4.57 -9.27 -7.97
CA PRO A 68 5.25 -8.07 -8.42
C PRO A 68 4.78 -7.65 -9.83
N GLY A 69 4.47 -6.34 -10.00
CA GLY A 69 4.21 -5.76 -11.32
C GLY A 69 5.46 -5.59 -12.17
N GLN A 70 5.30 -5.12 -13.40
CA GLN A 70 6.41 -4.74 -14.27
C GLN A 70 7.10 -3.48 -13.72
N MET A 71 8.36 -3.30 -14.07
CA MET A 71 9.13 -2.10 -13.73
C MET A 71 9.11 -1.14 -14.90
N ASP A 72 8.69 0.10 -14.63
CA ASP A 72 8.68 1.20 -15.61
C ASP A 72 9.79 2.20 -15.27
N TYR A 73 10.71 2.41 -16.21
CA TYR A 73 11.80 3.37 -16.05
C TYR A 73 11.32 4.78 -16.37
N THR A 74 11.21 5.61 -15.34
CA THR A 74 10.71 7.00 -15.45
C THR A 74 11.83 8.02 -15.55
N ALA A 75 13.04 7.66 -15.18
CA ALA A 75 14.22 8.54 -15.04
C ALA A 75 14.02 9.71 -14.05
N ARG A 76 12.93 9.72 -13.27
CA ARG A 76 12.67 10.74 -12.25
C ARG A 76 13.30 10.32 -10.92
N PRO A 77 14.22 11.11 -10.31
CA PRO A 77 14.96 10.71 -9.12
C PRO A 77 14.08 10.35 -7.91
N LEU A 78 12.87 10.94 -7.82
CA LEU A 78 11.92 10.72 -6.74
C LEU A 78 10.95 9.54 -6.98
N ASP A 79 11.03 8.90 -8.14
CA ASP A 79 10.29 7.66 -8.37
C ASP A 79 11.14 6.50 -7.88
N VAL A 80 10.59 5.71 -6.97
CA VAL A 80 11.29 4.59 -6.36
C VAL A 80 10.53 3.28 -6.52
N ALA A 81 11.21 2.24 -6.95
CA ALA A 81 10.68 0.89 -6.90
C ALA A 81 11.26 0.16 -5.70
N LEU A 82 10.37 -0.41 -4.88
CA LEU A 82 10.76 -1.26 -3.76
C LEU A 82 11.19 -2.63 -4.25
N GLN A 83 12.33 -3.07 -3.77
CA GLN A 83 12.78 -4.45 -3.97
C GLN A 83 12.20 -5.35 -2.88
N GLN A 84 12.07 -6.63 -3.17
CA GLN A 84 11.53 -7.64 -2.26
C GLN A 84 10.10 -7.29 -1.76
N ASP A 85 9.77 -7.70 -0.55
CA ASP A 85 8.47 -7.47 0.09
C ASP A 85 8.47 -6.22 0.98
N GLY A 86 9.21 -5.19 0.56
CA GLY A 86 9.31 -3.92 1.26
C GLY A 86 8.07 -3.03 1.06
N TRP A 87 7.81 -2.18 2.04
CA TRP A 87 6.77 -1.16 2.04
C TRP A 87 7.36 0.17 2.45
N LEU A 88 6.83 1.25 1.88
CA LEU A 88 7.08 2.62 2.32
C LEU A 88 6.07 2.98 3.41
N ALA A 89 6.56 3.54 4.51
CA ALA A 89 5.70 4.08 5.55
C ALA A 89 5.27 5.51 5.19
N VAL A 90 3.98 5.80 5.36
CA VAL A 90 3.38 7.12 5.18
C VAL A 90 2.52 7.47 6.38
N GLN A 91 2.30 8.75 6.63
CA GLN A 91 1.39 9.20 7.66
C GLN A 91 -0.03 9.22 7.10
N THR A 92 -0.97 8.61 7.80
CA THR A 92 -2.39 8.62 7.46
C THR A 92 -3.07 9.87 8.00
N ALA A 93 -4.26 10.21 7.49
CA ALA A 93 -4.99 11.42 7.87
C ALA A 93 -5.39 11.46 9.37
N ASP A 94 -5.51 10.31 10.00
CA ASP A 94 -5.77 10.13 11.44
C ASP A 94 -4.51 10.23 12.30
N GLY A 95 -3.35 10.56 11.69
CA GLY A 95 -2.05 10.67 12.37
C GLY A 95 -1.36 9.34 12.62
N GLY A 96 -1.96 8.22 12.21
CA GLY A 96 -1.38 6.89 12.27
C GLY A 96 -0.35 6.64 11.18
N GLU A 97 0.13 5.40 11.11
CA GLU A 97 1.06 4.94 10.07
C GLU A 97 0.36 4.02 9.09
N GLY A 98 0.50 4.32 7.82
CA GLY A 98 0.06 3.49 6.71
C GLY A 98 1.24 3.02 5.86
N TYR A 99 1.02 2.01 5.06
CA TYR A 99 2.04 1.41 4.22
C TYR A 99 1.60 1.41 2.77
N THR A 100 2.55 1.70 1.87
CA THR A 100 2.28 1.71 0.44
C THR A 100 3.43 1.11 -0.34
N ARG A 101 3.13 0.57 -1.52
CA ARG A 101 4.13 0.20 -2.53
C ARG A 101 4.24 1.20 -3.66
N ASN A 102 3.40 2.24 -3.62
CA ASN A 102 3.52 3.34 -4.56
C ASN A 102 4.79 4.14 -4.25
N GLY A 103 5.73 4.15 -5.18
CA GLY A 103 6.99 4.87 -5.06
C GLY A 103 7.00 6.24 -5.75
N ASN A 104 5.85 6.75 -6.21
CA ASN A 104 5.76 8.07 -6.81
C ASN A 104 5.80 9.15 -5.73
N ILE A 105 7.02 9.54 -5.33
CA ILE A 105 7.23 10.57 -4.32
C ILE A 105 7.14 11.95 -4.97
N GLN A 106 6.42 12.85 -4.31
CA GLN A 106 6.26 14.24 -4.72
C GLN A 106 6.71 15.17 -3.60
N VAL A 107 7.19 16.36 -3.97
CA VAL A 107 7.51 17.42 -3.02
C VAL A 107 6.31 18.38 -2.99
N SER A 108 5.74 18.57 -1.80
CA SER A 108 4.66 19.56 -1.60
C SER A 108 5.20 21.00 -1.65
N ALA A 109 4.30 21.97 -1.74
CA ALA A 109 4.66 23.40 -1.69
C ALA A 109 5.36 23.81 -0.39
N THR A 110 5.25 22.99 0.67
CA THR A 110 5.92 23.22 1.95
C THR A 110 7.24 22.46 2.10
N GLY A 111 7.74 21.85 1.01
CA GLY A 111 8.95 21.03 1.05
C GLY A 111 8.74 19.63 1.65
N GLN A 112 7.52 19.24 2.00
CA GLN A 112 7.25 17.92 2.56
C GLN A 112 7.17 16.87 1.45
N LEU A 113 7.80 15.71 1.66
CA LEU A 113 7.68 14.58 0.75
C LEU A 113 6.34 13.89 0.96
N THR A 114 5.61 13.66 -0.12
CA THR A 114 4.28 13.06 -0.08
C THR A 114 4.12 11.97 -1.14
N ILE A 115 3.28 10.98 -0.85
CA ILE A 115 2.80 9.96 -1.80
C ILE A 115 1.27 9.99 -1.75
N GLN A 116 0.63 10.29 -2.87
CA GLN A 116 -0.83 10.43 -2.97
C GLN A 116 -1.42 11.40 -1.92
N GLY A 117 -0.67 12.47 -1.56
CA GLY A 117 -1.07 13.44 -0.56
C GLY A 117 -0.77 13.05 0.89
N HIS A 118 -0.27 11.85 1.15
CA HIS A 118 0.15 11.38 2.48
C HIS A 118 1.63 11.69 2.73
N PRO A 119 2.01 12.31 3.85
CA PRO A 119 3.41 12.55 4.20
C PRO A 119 4.23 11.25 4.26
N VAL A 120 5.37 11.24 3.61
CA VAL A 120 6.31 10.12 3.67
C VAL A 120 7.04 10.12 4.99
N MET A 121 7.04 8.97 5.65
CA MET A 121 7.75 8.79 6.92
C MET A 121 9.20 8.39 6.70
N GLY A 122 10.07 9.07 7.38
CA GLY A 122 11.44 8.64 7.60
C GLY A 122 11.59 7.91 8.93
N GLU A 123 12.80 7.45 9.23
CA GLU A 123 13.11 6.77 10.51
C GLU A 123 12.88 7.71 11.73
N ALA A 124 13.06 9.02 11.55
CA ALA A 124 12.92 10.04 12.60
C ALA A 124 11.57 10.79 12.58
N GLY A 125 10.70 10.51 11.62
CA GLY A 125 9.41 11.20 11.43
C GLY A 125 9.18 11.62 9.98
N PRO A 126 8.17 12.47 9.71
CA PRO A 126 7.87 12.94 8.36
C PRO A 126 9.07 13.64 7.73
N LEU A 127 9.33 13.36 6.45
CA LEU A 127 10.47 13.90 5.73
C LEU A 127 10.13 15.23 5.07
N THR A 128 10.99 16.21 5.30
CA THR A 128 10.94 17.53 4.66
C THR A 128 12.27 17.85 4.01
N VAL A 129 12.24 18.48 2.86
CA VAL A 129 13.41 18.84 2.08
C VAL A 129 13.46 20.35 1.86
N PRO A 130 14.64 20.96 1.72
CA PRO A 130 14.76 22.38 1.38
C PRO A 130 14.12 22.66 0.01
N GLU A 131 13.47 23.81 -0.12
CA GLU A 131 12.80 24.21 -1.33
C GLU A 131 13.81 24.41 -2.49
N GLY A 132 13.47 23.91 -3.67
CA GLY A 132 14.32 24.04 -4.86
C GLY A 132 15.58 23.16 -4.89
N SER A 133 15.78 22.29 -3.90
CA SER A 133 16.93 21.38 -3.87
C SER A 133 16.79 20.28 -4.90
N GLU A 134 17.93 19.87 -5.49
CA GLU A 134 18.03 18.64 -6.28
C GLU A 134 18.13 17.45 -5.34
N LEU A 135 17.20 16.51 -5.47
CA LEU A 135 17.07 15.36 -4.57
C LEU A 135 17.56 14.09 -5.22
N THR A 136 18.30 13.30 -4.46
CA THR A 136 18.74 11.95 -4.86
C THR A 136 18.36 10.95 -3.78
N ILE A 137 17.96 9.75 -4.20
CA ILE A 137 17.62 8.64 -3.30
C ILE A 137 18.58 7.50 -3.54
N ALA A 138 19.31 7.14 -2.50
CA ALA A 138 20.24 6.02 -2.54
C ALA A 138 19.50 4.67 -2.40
N ALA A 139 20.16 3.58 -2.75
CA ALA A 139 19.57 2.24 -2.71
C ALA A 139 19.13 1.78 -1.31
N ASP A 140 19.67 2.36 -0.27
CA ASP A 140 19.29 2.10 1.14
C ASP A 140 18.12 2.96 1.62
N GLY A 141 17.56 3.83 0.75
CA GLY A 141 16.50 4.76 1.08
C GLY A 141 16.98 6.09 1.67
N THR A 142 18.28 6.36 1.72
CA THR A 142 18.80 7.65 2.17
C THR A 142 18.48 8.73 1.12
N ILE A 143 17.85 9.82 1.56
CA ILE A 143 17.56 10.98 0.73
C ILE A 143 18.63 12.03 0.98
N SER A 144 19.23 12.50 -0.08
CA SER A 144 20.20 13.57 -0.05
C SER A 144 19.73 14.74 -0.89
N ALA A 145 19.98 15.95 -0.43
CA ALA A 145 19.64 17.18 -1.10
C ALA A 145 20.90 17.98 -1.45
N LEU A 146 20.91 18.55 -2.64
CA LEU A 146 21.86 19.55 -3.08
C LEU A 146 21.11 20.87 -3.21
N ASN A 147 21.50 21.90 -2.45
CA ASN A 147 20.86 23.21 -2.55
C ASN A 147 21.24 23.92 -3.85
N PRO A 148 20.35 24.77 -4.38
CA PRO A 148 20.66 25.54 -5.57
C PRO A 148 21.89 26.43 -5.36
N GLY A 149 22.86 26.30 -6.25
CA GLY A 149 24.11 27.09 -6.21
C GLY A 149 25.24 26.52 -5.37
N ASP A 150 25.00 25.45 -4.64
CA ASP A 150 26.07 24.76 -3.91
C ASP A 150 26.91 23.86 -4.87
N PRO A 151 28.21 23.70 -4.59
CA PRO A 151 29.04 22.74 -5.33
C PRO A 151 28.51 21.30 -5.20
N ALA A 152 28.66 20.50 -6.24
CA ALA A 152 28.16 19.10 -6.28
C ALA A 152 28.74 18.19 -5.17
N ASN A 153 29.79 18.58 -4.50
CA ASN A 153 30.41 17.88 -3.38
C ASN A 153 29.79 18.21 -2.01
N THR A 154 28.80 19.12 -1.95
CA THR A 154 28.12 19.55 -0.70
C THR A 154 26.75 18.89 -0.51
N VAL A 155 26.52 17.75 -1.15
CA VAL A 155 25.29 16.97 -0.97
C VAL A 155 25.13 16.59 0.50
N ALA A 156 24.04 17.01 1.12
CA ALA A 156 23.73 16.76 2.53
C ALA A 156 22.61 15.70 2.66
N PRO A 157 22.75 14.71 3.55
CA PRO A 157 21.67 13.80 3.85
C PRO A 157 20.55 14.53 4.59
N VAL A 158 19.33 14.42 4.08
CA VAL A 158 18.10 14.99 4.67
C VAL A 158 17.47 14.02 5.65
N GLY A 159 17.50 12.73 5.30
CA GLY A 159 16.91 11.67 6.10
C GLY A 159 16.90 10.35 5.35
N ARG A 160 16.31 9.34 5.96
CA ARG A 160 16.17 8.02 5.38
C ARG A 160 14.71 7.61 5.35
N LEU A 161 14.26 7.07 4.23
CA LEU A 161 12.93 6.51 4.10
C LEU A 161 12.71 5.38 5.13
N LYS A 162 11.58 5.37 5.78
CA LYS A 162 11.19 4.26 6.65
C LYS A 162 10.67 3.12 5.76
N LEU A 163 11.54 2.17 5.49
CA LEU A 163 11.28 0.96 4.74
C LEU A 163 10.97 -0.17 5.72
N VAL A 164 9.84 -0.83 5.55
CA VAL A 164 9.39 -1.87 6.47
C VAL A 164 9.04 -3.14 5.72
N LYS A 165 9.14 -4.28 6.40
CA LYS A 165 8.75 -5.58 5.85
C LYS A 165 7.46 -6.05 6.48
N ALA A 166 6.47 -6.38 5.64
CA ALA A 166 5.21 -6.98 6.05
C ALA A 166 4.78 -8.04 5.05
N GLU A 167 4.26 -9.14 5.56
CA GLU A 167 3.64 -10.18 4.74
C GLU A 167 2.22 -9.78 4.32
N GLY A 168 1.73 -10.33 3.21
CA GLY A 168 0.42 -9.98 2.67
C GLY A 168 -0.76 -10.27 3.61
N ASN A 169 -0.62 -11.22 4.53
CA ASN A 169 -1.61 -11.56 5.55
C ASN A 169 -1.56 -10.64 6.78
N GLU A 170 -0.46 -9.90 6.96
CA GLU A 170 -0.28 -8.96 8.07
C GLU A 170 -0.89 -7.60 7.78
N VAL A 171 -1.14 -7.28 6.51
CA VAL A 171 -1.65 -5.99 6.06
C VAL A 171 -3.01 -6.12 5.39
N GLN A 172 -3.86 -5.14 5.60
CA GLN A 172 -5.14 -4.99 4.91
C GLN A 172 -5.23 -3.61 4.28
N ARG A 173 -5.88 -3.52 3.13
CA ARG A 173 -6.08 -2.26 2.43
C ARG A 173 -7.20 -1.46 3.10
N GLY A 174 -6.92 -0.18 3.38
CA GLY A 174 -7.92 0.79 3.81
C GLY A 174 -8.65 1.45 2.63
N ASP A 175 -9.69 2.22 2.95
CA ASP A 175 -10.51 2.94 1.96
C ASP A 175 -9.72 4.06 1.26
N ASP A 176 -8.68 4.58 1.90
CA ASP A 176 -7.73 5.57 1.37
C ASP A 176 -6.68 4.98 0.41
N GLY A 177 -6.74 3.68 0.15
CA GLY A 177 -5.79 2.96 -0.69
C GLY A 177 -4.47 2.60 -0.01
N MET A 178 -4.23 3.07 1.20
CA MET A 178 -3.08 2.69 2.02
C MET A 178 -3.33 1.35 2.70
N PHE A 179 -2.25 0.63 3.00
CA PHE A 179 -2.31 -0.60 3.77
C PHE A 179 -2.06 -0.30 5.25
N ARG A 180 -2.77 -0.99 6.10
CA ARG A 180 -2.61 -0.94 7.57
C ARG A 180 -2.42 -2.33 8.10
N LEU A 181 -1.73 -2.43 9.24
CA LEU A 181 -1.62 -3.72 9.94
C LEU A 181 -2.99 -4.24 10.36
N THR A 182 -3.21 -5.53 10.15
CA THR A 182 -4.37 -6.22 10.70
C THR A 182 -4.31 -6.22 12.23
N GLN A 183 -5.45 -6.34 12.88
CA GLN A 183 -5.50 -6.37 14.35
C GLN A 183 -4.64 -7.50 14.94
N ALA A 184 -4.58 -8.64 14.27
CA ALA A 184 -3.72 -9.77 14.67
C ALA A 184 -2.23 -9.41 14.57
N ALA A 185 -1.82 -8.75 13.47
CA ALA A 185 -0.44 -8.32 13.28
C ALA A 185 -0.05 -7.22 14.29
N GLN A 186 -0.96 -6.28 14.58
CA GLN A 186 -0.74 -5.25 15.61
C GLN A 186 -0.54 -5.86 17.00
N ALA A 187 -1.28 -6.90 17.35
CA ALA A 187 -1.12 -7.58 18.63
C ALA A 187 0.25 -8.26 18.76
N MET A 188 0.83 -8.73 17.66
CA MET A 188 2.12 -9.43 17.66
C MET A 188 3.33 -8.51 17.49
N ARG A 189 3.21 -7.46 16.66
CA ARG A 189 4.34 -6.61 16.24
C ARG A 189 4.25 -5.16 16.72
N GLY A 190 3.15 -4.79 17.39
CA GLY A 190 2.87 -3.42 17.83
C GLY A 190 2.09 -2.61 16.79
N ALA A 191 1.76 -1.37 17.15
CA ALA A 191 0.94 -0.48 16.33
C ALA A 191 1.63 -0.06 15.01
N THR A 192 2.97 -0.05 14.96
CA THR A 192 3.78 0.35 13.82
C THR A 192 4.91 -0.66 13.59
N LEU A 193 5.31 -0.81 12.32
CA LEU A 193 6.43 -1.66 11.97
C LEU A 193 7.77 -0.94 12.18
N GLN A 194 8.77 -1.71 12.54
CA GLN A 194 10.14 -1.23 12.63
C GLN A 194 10.76 -1.12 11.23
N ALA A 195 11.66 -0.15 11.03
CA ALA A 195 12.42 -0.05 9.80
C ALA A 195 13.33 -1.30 9.61
N ASP A 196 13.33 -1.82 8.39
CA ASP A 196 14.16 -2.98 8.01
C ASP A 196 15.31 -2.52 7.10
N PRO A 197 16.56 -2.56 7.58
CA PRO A 197 17.71 -2.10 6.81
C PRO A 197 18.08 -3.01 5.62
N THR A 198 17.45 -4.18 5.50
CA THR A 198 17.71 -5.12 4.40
C THR A 198 16.96 -4.76 3.12
N ILE A 199 15.88 -3.97 3.23
CA ILE A 199 15.07 -3.55 2.09
C ILE A 199 15.85 -2.53 1.28
N ARG A 200 15.80 -2.69 -0.04
CA ARG A 200 16.44 -1.79 -1.00
C ARG A 200 15.39 -1.15 -1.90
N VAL A 201 15.72 0.05 -2.36
CA VAL A 201 14.95 0.78 -3.36
C VAL A 201 15.78 1.02 -4.61
N MET A 202 15.10 1.18 -5.72
CA MET A 202 15.72 1.58 -6.99
C MET A 202 15.10 2.92 -7.39
N SER A 203 15.91 3.95 -7.50
CA SER A 203 15.49 5.29 -7.94
C SER A 203 15.35 5.35 -9.46
N GLY A 204 14.46 6.22 -9.96
CA GLY A 204 14.18 6.39 -11.38
C GLY A 204 13.28 5.32 -11.99
N VAL A 205 12.64 4.52 -11.15
CA VAL A 205 11.80 3.37 -11.55
C VAL A 205 10.52 3.36 -10.70
N LEU A 206 9.39 3.04 -11.32
CA LEU A 206 8.13 2.69 -10.66
C LEU A 206 7.80 1.21 -10.91
N ARG A 207 6.95 0.66 -10.03
CA ARG A 207 6.51 -0.73 -10.15
C ARG A 207 5.03 -0.89 -9.86
#